data_8637303d1bcd52616b74851de3cb3f7b
#
_entry.id   8637303d1bcd52616b74851de3cb3f7b
#
_cell.length_a   1.000
_cell.length_b   1.000
_cell.length_c   1.000
_cell.angle_alpha   90.00
_cell.angle_beta   90.00
_cell.angle_gamma   90.00
#
_symmetry.space_group_name_H-M   'P 1'
#
loop_
_entity.id
_entity.type
_entity.pdbx_description
1 polymer ?
#
loop_
_entity_poly.entity_id
_entity_poly.type
_entity_poly.pdbx_seq_one_letter_code
_entity_poly.pdbx_strand_id
1 'polypeptide(L)'
;YESMPMFQQIGGKAYKPGLETTHKLDEHFGYPHQQFKTIHIAGTNGKGSCSHTIAAVLQSAGYRVGLFTSPHLVDFRERIRINGEMIPEEYVVNFVADHRSFFEPLHPSFFELTTAMAFRYFADQKVDVAVIEVGMGGRLDCTNIIQPDLCIITNIGFDHMQYLGDTLPKIAKEKAGIIKEGVPVVIGRAKGHVKRVFTIKGKKVNAPVIYAQSIAPYNCMDWLSYSQSQELLSLIHISEPTRPRLIS
;
A
#
# COMPACT_ATOMS: atom_id res chain seq x y z
N TYR A 1 -1.44 8.90 20.79
CA TYR A 1 -1.57 8.19 19.53
C TYR A 1 -2.90 7.42 19.45
N GLU A 2 -3.26 6.69 20.50
CA GLU A 2 -4.55 5.97 20.60
C GLU A 2 -5.77 6.90 20.56
N SER A 3 -5.62 8.17 20.92
CA SER A 3 -6.69 9.17 20.88
C SER A 3 -6.94 9.79 19.50
N MET A 4 -6.10 9.49 18.49
CA MET A 4 -6.30 10.03 17.14
C MET A 4 -7.42 9.27 16.41
N PRO A 5 -8.37 9.98 15.80
CA PRO A 5 -9.50 9.36 15.15
C PRO A 5 -9.06 8.50 13.95
N MET A 6 -9.31 7.21 14.03
CA MET A 6 -9.07 6.26 12.94
C MET A 6 -10.32 6.11 12.08
N PHE A 7 -10.13 5.90 10.77
CA PHE A 7 -11.24 5.66 9.84
C PHE A 7 -12.13 4.49 10.28
N GLN A 8 -11.54 3.45 10.87
CA GLN A 8 -12.27 2.30 11.42
C GLN A 8 -13.22 2.66 12.57
N GLN A 9 -12.92 3.72 13.33
CA GLN A 9 -13.70 4.14 14.50
C GLN A 9 -14.77 5.18 14.14
N ILE A 10 -14.42 6.17 13.30
CA ILE A 10 -15.29 7.31 13.00
C ILE A 10 -15.63 7.45 11.51
N GLY A 11 -15.23 6.45 10.70
CA GLY A 11 -15.52 6.42 9.27
C GLY A 11 -14.96 7.65 8.54
N GLY A 12 -15.75 8.18 7.63
CA GLY A 12 -15.32 9.25 6.76
C GLY A 12 -14.92 10.57 7.41
N LYS A 13 -15.27 10.79 8.66
CA LYS A 13 -14.82 11.98 9.39
C LYS A 13 -13.30 11.99 9.64
N ALA A 14 -12.66 10.82 9.59
CA ALA A 14 -11.20 10.70 9.66
C ALA A 14 -10.50 10.98 8.32
N TYR A 15 -11.24 11.04 7.21
CA TYR A 15 -10.67 11.29 5.89
C TYR A 15 -10.39 12.79 5.70
N LYS A 16 -9.13 13.13 5.56
CA LYS A 16 -8.67 14.49 5.26
C LYS A 16 -8.16 14.51 3.81
N PRO A 17 -8.94 15.04 2.85
CA PRO A 17 -8.49 15.09 1.47
C PRO A 17 -7.36 16.11 1.30
N GLY A 18 -6.36 15.74 0.52
CA GLY A 18 -5.20 16.58 0.23
C GLY A 18 -3.89 15.97 0.73
N LEU A 19 -2.79 16.50 0.23
CA LEU A 19 -1.43 16.01 0.54
C LEU A 19 -0.57 17.08 1.25
N GLU A 20 -1.16 18.23 1.60
CA GLU A 20 -0.39 19.34 2.17
C GLU A 20 0.28 18.96 3.50
N THR A 21 -0.48 18.36 4.43
CA THR A 21 0.07 17.90 5.71
C THR A 21 1.11 16.79 5.50
N THR A 22 0.82 15.86 4.57
CA THR A 22 1.75 14.79 4.22
C THR A 22 3.08 15.33 3.71
N HIS A 23 3.06 16.34 2.81
CA HIS A 23 4.28 16.97 2.32
C HIS A 23 5.05 17.71 3.42
N LYS A 24 4.38 18.39 4.35
CA LYS A 24 5.04 19.04 5.50
C LYS A 24 5.71 18.01 6.42
N LEU A 25 5.07 16.89 6.67
CA LEU A 25 5.66 15.78 7.43
C LEU A 25 6.87 15.19 6.72
N ASP A 26 6.76 14.94 5.42
CA ASP A 26 7.82 14.39 4.59
C ASP A 26 9.05 15.31 4.53
N GLU A 27 8.84 16.62 4.37
CA GLU A 27 9.90 17.64 4.41
C GLU A 27 10.59 17.66 5.79
N HIS A 28 9.81 17.66 6.88
CA HIS A 28 10.35 17.64 8.24
C HIS A 28 11.28 16.45 8.49
N PHE A 29 10.93 15.28 7.93
CA PHE A 29 11.74 14.07 8.04
C PHE A 29 12.85 13.95 6.99
N GLY A 30 13.06 14.96 6.15
CA GLY A 30 14.12 15.00 5.14
C GLY A 30 13.86 14.10 3.94
N TYR A 31 12.60 14.02 3.48
CA TYR A 31 12.16 13.27 2.31
C TYR A 31 12.56 11.77 2.35
N PRO A 32 12.20 11.06 3.42
CA PRO A 32 12.66 9.69 3.66
C PRO A 32 12.26 8.72 2.53
N HIS A 33 11.12 8.96 1.87
CA HIS A 33 10.62 8.15 0.75
C HIS A 33 11.56 8.12 -0.46
N GLN A 34 12.54 9.03 -0.56
CA GLN A 34 13.52 9.10 -1.65
C GLN A 34 14.76 8.22 -1.40
N GLN A 35 14.88 7.61 -0.22
CA GLN A 35 16.07 6.87 0.21
C GLN A 35 16.00 5.37 -0.11
N PHE A 36 14.88 4.88 -0.64
CA PHE A 36 14.67 3.48 -1.00
C PHE A 36 13.75 3.34 -2.22
N LYS A 37 13.84 2.21 -2.90
CA LYS A 37 12.92 1.89 -4.01
C LYS A 37 11.52 1.61 -3.49
N THR A 38 10.49 1.86 -4.32
CA THR A 38 9.11 1.64 -3.89
C THR A 38 8.28 0.91 -4.94
N ILE A 39 7.39 0.04 -4.45
CA ILE A 39 6.31 -0.57 -5.23
C ILE A 39 5.00 -0.08 -4.63
N HIS A 40 4.17 0.58 -5.43
CA HIS A 40 2.94 1.21 -4.97
C HIS A 40 1.71 0.40 -5.39
N ILE A 41 0.90 -0.01 -4.42
CA ILE A 41 -0.21 -0.95 -4.66
C ILE A 41 -1.54 -0.32 -4.30
N ALA A 42 -2.42 -0.15 -5.30
CA ALA A 42 -3.81 0.27 -5.14
C ALA A 42 -4.77 -0.85 -5.56
N GLY A 43 -6.05 -0.65 -5.27
CA GLY A 43 -7.12 -1.58 -5.66
C GLY A 43 -8.30 -1.51 -4.70
N THR A 44 -9.40 -2.17 -5.02
CA THR A 44 -10.51 -2.33 -4.09
C THR A 44 -10.23 -3.49 -3.14
N ASN A 45 -10.02 -4.69 -3.66
CA ASN A 45 -9.73 -5.89 -2.89
C ASN A 45 -8.36 -6.46 -3.26
N GLY A 46 -7.76 -7.21 -2.33
CA GLY A 46 -6.51 -7.94 -2.57
C GLY A 46 -5.24 -7.09 -2.53
N LYS A 47 -5.30 -5.82 -2.12
CA LYS A 47 -4.10 -4.97 -1.94
C LYS A 47 -3.12 -5.60 -0.95
N GLY A 48 -3.59 -5.87 0.27
CA GLY A 48 -2.78 -6.46 1.34
C GLY A 48 -2.17 -7.80 0.93
N SER A 49 -2.98 -8.73 0.38
CA SER A 49 -2.47 -10.02 -0.10
C SER A 49 -1.39 -9.86 -1.17
N CYS A 50 -1.61 -8.96 -2.13
CA CYS A 50 -0.63 -8.65 -3.17
C CYS A 50 0.65 -8.05 -2.56
N SER A 51 0.50 -7.12 -1.60
CA SER A 51 1.62 -6.48 -0.90
C SER A 51 2.47 -7.49 -0.14
N HIS A 52 1.85 -8.37 0.63
CA HIS A 52 2.55 -9.42 1.37
C HIS A 52 3.25 -10.42 0.45
N THR A 53 2.59 -10.85 -0.64
CA THR A 53 3.19 -11.78 -1.60
C THR A 53 4.44 -11.16 -2.26
N ILE A 54 4.35 -9.91 -2.72
CA ILE A 54 5.49 -9.24 -3.34
C ILE A 54 6.62 -9.03 -2.34
N ALA A 55 6.31 -8.61 -1.11
CA ALA A 55 7.30 -8.46 -0.07
C ALA A 55 8.02 -9.79 0.23
N ALA A 56 7.29 -10.89 0.32
CA ALA A 56 7.86 -12.22 0.53
C ALA A 56 8.79 -12.66 -0.62
N VAL A 57 8.38 -12.42 -1.87
CA VAL A 57 9.21 -12.72 -3.06
C VAL A 57 10.51 -11.91 -3.05
N LEU A 58 10.43 -10.60 -2.79
CA LEU A 58 11.61 -9.74 -2.72
C LEU A 58 12.54 -10.13 -1.57
N GLN A 59 11.97 -10.47 -0.41
CA GLN A 59 12.72 -10.96 0.74
C GLN A 59 13.42 -12.29 0.41
N SER A 60 12.75 -13.21 -0.28
CA SER A 60 13.35 -14.47 -0.73
C SER A 60 14.46 -14.26 -1.75
N ALA A 61 14.45 -13.16 -2.49
CA ALA A 61 15.51 -12.73 -3.39
C ALA A 61 16.68 -12.03 -2.69
N GLY A 62 16.65 -11.91 -1.36
CA GLY A 62 17.74 -11.37 -0.55
C GLY A 62 17.65 -9.87 -0.27
N TYR A 63 16.59 -9.18 -0.68
CA TYR A 63 16.39 -7.76 -0.38
C TYR A 63 15.95 -7.53 1.07
N ARG A 64 16.34 -6.40 1.65
CA ARG A 64 15.78 -5.89 2.89
C ARG A 64 14.50 -5.12 2.55
N VAL A 65 13.36 -5.70 2.87
CA VAL A 65 12.05 -5.25 2.38
C VAL A 65 11.25 -4.55 3.47
N GLY A 66 10.87 -3.30 3.24
CA GLY A 66 9.83 -2.60 3.99
C GLY A 66 8.44 -3.01 3.46
N LEU A 67 7.47 -3.14 4.35
CA LEU A 67 6.08 -3.40 4.01
C LEU A 67 5.16 -2.47 4.79
N PHE A 68 4.38 -1.68 4.07
CA PHE A 68 3.35 -0.81 4.65
C PHE A 68 1.97 -1.26 4.19
N THR A 69 1.12 -1.66 5.14
CA THR A 69 -0.22 -2.20 4.87
C THR A 69 -1.28 -1.61 5.80
N SER A 70 -2.55 -1.72 5.41
CA SER A 70 -3.70 -1.28 6.21
C SER A 70 -4.98 -2.05 5.85
N PRO A 71 -5.89 -2.22 6.82
CA PRO A 71 -5.78 -1.92 8.24
C PRO A 71 -4.96 -2.98 9.01
N HIS A 72 -4.65 -2.73 10.28
CA HIS A 72 -4.18 -3.78 11.19
C HIS A 72 -5.38 -4.57 11.76
N LEU A 73 -5.12 -5.76 12.25
CA LEU A 73 -6.15 -6.63 12.86
C LEU A 73 -6.15 -6.54 14.39
N VAL A 74 -4.99 -6.60 15.01
CA VAL A 74 -4.81 -6.62 16.46
C VAL A 74 -3.86 -5.52 16.92
N ASP A 75 -2.67 -5.44 16.34
CA ASP A 75 -1.61 -4.53 16.77
C ASP A 75 -1.33 -3.48 15.68
N PHE A 76 -1.27 -2.21 16.08
CA PHE A 76 -0.91 -1.12 15.18
C PHE A 76 0.36 -1.41 14.38
N ARG A 77 1.36 -2.04 15.00
CA ARG A 77 2.68 -2.32 14.41
C ARG A 77 2.61 -3.28 13.22
N GLU A 78 1.51 -3.99 13.04
CA GLU A 78 1.26 -4.81 11.84
C GLU A 78 1.32 -4.02 10.55
N ARG A 79 1.04 -2.71 10.62
CA ARG A 79 1.04 -1.80 9.46
C ARG A 79 2.42 -1.53 8.90
N ILE A 80 3.48 -1.68 9.71
CA ILE A 80 4.85 -1.30 9.36
C ILE A 80 5.77 -2.48 9.70
N ARG A 81 6.29 -3.13 8.69
CA ARG A 81 7.15 -4.31 8.85
C ARG A 81 8.42 -4.18 8.03
N ILE A 82 9.49 -4.79 8.51
CA ILE A 82 10.73 -5.01 7.74
C ILE A 82 11.08 -6.48 7.81
N ASN A 83 11.22 -7.13 6.65
CA ASN A 83 11.48 -8.56 6.54
C ASN A 83 10.51 -9.42 7.38
N GLY A 84 9.23 -9.04 7.43
CA GLY A 84 8.18 -9.71 8.20
C GLY A 84 8.06 -9.28 9.64
N GLU A 85 9.10 -8.70 10.25
CA GLU A 85 9.11 -8.23 11.63
C GLU A 85 8.41 -6.87 11.77
N MET A 86 7.55 -6.74 12.77
CA MET A 86 6.85 -5.49 13.06
C MET A 86 7.81 -4.42 13.57
N ILE A 87 7.49 -3.15 13.29
CA ILE A 87 8.19 -2.01 13.87
C ILE A 87 8.25 -2.14 15.42
N PRO A 88 9.41 -1.89 16.07
CA PRO A 88 9.51 -1.95 17.52
C PRO A 88 8.58 -0.93 18.20
N GLU A 89 7.98 -1.32 19.32
CA GLU A 89 7.15 -0.43 20.11
C GLU A 89 7.91 0.81 20.58
N GLU A 90 9.14 0.63 21.01
CA GLU A 90 10.03 1.72 21.41
C GLU A 90 10.21 2.74 20.29
N TYR A 91 10.38 2.30 19.02
CA TYR A 91 10.50 3.23 17.89
C TYR A 91 9.22 4.05 17.71
N VAL A 92 8.06 3.42 17.83
CA VAL A 92 6.76 4.12 17.73
C VAL A 92 6.62 5.17 18.83
N VAL A 93 6.96 4.82 20.07
CA VAL A 93 6.87 5.72 21.22
C VAL A 93 7.83 6.90 21.05
N ASN A 94 9.10 6.63 20.71
CA ASN A 94 10.12 7.66 20.52
C ASN A 94 9.78 8.59 19.34
N PHE A 95 9.34 8.04 18.20
CA PHE A 95 8.90 8.85 17.06
C PHE A 95 7.82 9.86 17.44
N VAL A 96 6.81 9.41 18.20
CA VAL A 96 5.74 10.29 18.65
C VAL A 96 6.25 11.32 19.67
N ALA A 97 7.06 10.90 20.65
CA ALA A 97 7.58 11.79 21.68
C ALA A 97 8.50 12.87 21.11
N ASP A 98 9.44 12.49 20.26
CA ASP A 98 10.47 13.40 19.73
C ASP A 98 9.92 14.42 18.74
N HIS A 99 8.87 14.06 18.00
CA HIS A 99 8.32 14.91 16.93
C HIS A 99 6.95 15.52 17.22
N ARG A 100 6.40 15.30 18.42
CA ARG A 100 5.07 15.76 18.82
C ARG A 100 4.90 17.26 18.66
N SER A 101 5.88 18.05 19.10
CA SER A 101 5.86 19.51 19.01
C SER A 101 5.75 20.03 17.57
N PHE A 102 6.25 19.27 16.60
CA PHE A 102 6.16 19.62 15.19
C PHE A 102 4.78 19.25 14.61
N PHE A 103 4.35 18.01 14.79
CA PHE A 103 3.14 17.54 14.08
C PHE A 103 1.83 17.93 14.79
N GLU A 104 1.82 18.16 16.11
CA GLU A 104 0.59 18.50 16.85
C GLU A 104 -0.12 19.76 16.30
N PRO A 105 0.58 20.86 15.97
CA PRO A 105 -0.05 22.03 15.34
C PRO A 105 -0.58 21.80 13.91
N LEU A 106 -0.10 20.76 13.23
CA LEU A 106 -0.55 20.39 11.88
C LEU A 106 -1.84 19.59 11.90
N HIS A 107 -2.22 19.07 13.06
CA HIS A 107 -3.38 18.17 13.24
C HIS A 107 -3.43 17.07 12.17
N PRO A 108 -2.37 16.26 11.99
CA PRO A 108 -2.37 15.19 11.00
C PRO A 108 -3.45 14.18 11.31
N SER A 109 -4.01 13.58 10.28
CA SER A 109 -4.81 12.37 10.45
C SER A 109 -3.94 11.20 10.93
N PHE A 110 -4.57 10.20 11.54
CA PHE A 110 -3.88 8.97 11.94
C PHE A 110 -3.08 8.35 10.77
N PHE A 111 -3.66 8.34 9.56
CA PHE A 111 -3.02 7.72 8.40
C PHE A 111 -1.85 8.55 7.87
N GLU A 112 -1.95 9.89 7.87
CA GLU A 112 -0.83 10.78 7.51
C GLU A 112 0.38 10.57 8.42
N LEU A 113 0.16 10.53 9.74
CA LEU A 113 1.25 10.33 10.70
C LEU A 113 1.83 8.91 10.62
N THR A 114 0.97 7.89 10.41
CA THR A 114 1.43 6.50 10.24
C THR A 114 2.26 6.33 8.98
N THR A 115 1.88 6.99 7.87
CA THR A 115 2.64 6.96 6.61
C THR A 115 4.01 7.63 6.78
N ALA A 116 4.07 8.80 7.43
CA ALA A 116 5.33 9.48 7.70
C ALA A 116 6.26 8.64 8.60
N MET A 117 5.71 8.01 9.64
CA MET A 117 6.45 7.10 10.53
C MET A 117 7.01 5.90 9.74
N ALA A 118 6.20 5.28 8.87
CA ALA A 118 6.64 4.16 8.06
C ALA A 118 7.81 4.53 7.14
N PHE A 119 7.69 5.65 6.43
CA PHE A 119 8.75 6.08 5.51
C PHE A 119 10.04 6.44 6.27
N ARG A 120 9.91 7.14 7.40
CA ARG A 120 11.08 7.45 8.25
C ARG A 120 11.73 6.18 8.78
N TYR A 121 10.95 5.22 9.29
CA TYR A 121 11.48 3.96 9.78
C TYR A 121 12.18 3.15 8.69
N PHE A 122 11.63 3.10 7.48
CA PHE A 122 12.25 2.41 6.36
C PHE A 122 13.58 3.04 5.95
N ALA A 123 13.66 4.38 5.94
CA ALA A 123 14.89 5.10 5.67
C ALA A 123 15.95 4.85 6.76
N ASP A 124 15.59 4.96 8.05
CA ASP A 124 16.50 4.71 9.17
C ASP A 124 17.05 3.29 9.16
N GLN A 125 16.21 2.34 8.77
CA GLN A 125 16.58 0.93 8.67
C GLN A 125 17.23 0.56 7.32
N LYS A 126 17.41 1.52 6.41
CA LYS A 126 18.06 1.34 5.10
C LYS A 126 17.49 0.16 4.32
N VAL A 127 16.16 0.13 4.17
CA VAL A 127 15.53 -0.90 3.33
C VAL A 127 15.93 -0.70 1.86
N ASP A 128 16.09 -1.80 1.12
CA ASP A 128 16.39 -1.74 -0.32
C ASP A 128 15.16 -1.33 -1.12
N VAL A 129 14.02 -1.87 -0.71
CA VAL A 129 12.72 -1.64 -1.37
C VAL A 129 11.60 -1.69 -0.35
N ALA A 130 10.61 -0.81 -0.52
CA ALA A 130 9.38 -0.84 0.27
C ALA A 130 8.16 -1.11 -0.61
N VAL A 131 7.33 -2.05 -0.16
CA VAL A 131 6.01 -2.32 -0.75
C VAL A 131 4.98 -1.51 0.02
N ILE A 132 4.34 -0.57 -0.67
CA ILE A 132 3.47 0.43 -0.07
C ILE A 132 2.03 0.22 -0.54
N GLU A 133 1.15 -0.14 0.38
CA GLU A 133 -0.29 -0.25 0.14
C GLU A 133 -0.96 1.11 0.29
N VAL A 134 -1.77 1.50 -0.69
CA VAL A 134 -2.66 2.66 -0.64
C VAL A 134 -3.74 2.44 0.42
N GLY A 135 -3.96 3.42 1.28
CA GLY A 135 -5.03 3.37 2.27
C GLY A 135 -6.41 3.46 1.62
N MET A 136 -6.68 4.53 0.88
CA MET A 136 -7.96 4.75 0.20
C MET A 136 -7.78 5.51 -1.11
N GLY A 137 -8.47 5.02 -2.17
CA GLY A 137 -8.43 5.68 -3.49
C GLY A 137 -7.09 5.51 -4.17
N GLY A 138 -6.26 6.53 -4.16
CA GLY A 138 -4.92 6.57 -4.74
C GLY A 138 -4.44 8.00 -4.98
N ARG A 139 -5.13 8.78 -5.77
CA ARG A 139 -4.71 10.13 -6.20
C ARG A 139 -4.39 11.08 -5.04
N LEU A 140 -5.22 11.08 -4.00
CA LEU A 140 -5.10 11.92 -2.80
C LEU A 140 -4.75 11.10 -1.56
N ASP A 141 -4.26 9.88 -1.72
CA ASP A 141 -3.80 9.06 -0.62
C ASP A 141 -2.44 9.57 -0.11
N CYS A 142 -2.22 9.56 1.20
CA CYS A 142 -0.98 10.03 1.83
C CYS A 142 0.26 9.32 1.28
N THR A 143 0.12 8.06 0.84
CA THR A 143 1.22 7.31 0.24
C THR A 143 1.62 7.82 -1.14
N ASN A 144 0.77 8.61 -1.81
CA ASN A 144 0.97 9.01 -3.20
C ASN A 144 1.99 10.15 -3.41
N ILE A 145 2.77 10.49 -2.40
CA ILE A 145 3.93 11.40 -2.52
C ILE A 145 5.15 10.71 -3.13
N ILE A 146 5.17 9.37 -3.17
CA ILE A 146 6.29 8.59 -3.71
C ILE A 146 6.34 8.63 -5.24
N GLN A 147 7.56 8.43 -5.79
CA GLN A 147 7.79 8.13 -7.20
C GLN A 147 8.22 6.66 -7.29
N PRO A 148 7.28 5.72 -7.50
CA PRO A 148 7.57 4.31 -7.40
C PRO A 148 8.31 3.77 -8.63
N ASP A 149 9.02 2.64 -8.45
CA ASP A 149 9.63 1.88 -9.55
C ASP A 149 8.60 1.02 -10.28
N LEU A 150 7.51 0.66 -9.59
CA LEU A 150 6.40 -0.13 -10.13
C LEU A 150 5.09 0.26 -9.45
N CYS A 151 4.03 0.41 -10.24
CA CYS A 151 2.66 0.54 -9.75
C CYS A 151 1.88 -0.76 -9.98
N ILE A 152 0.98 -1.09 -9.04
CA ILE A 152 0.06 -2.22 -9.20
C ILE A 152 -1.34 -1.78 -8.82
N ILE A 153 -2.34 -2.14 -9.66
CA ILE A 153 -3.75 -1.94 -9.35
C ILE A 153 -4.45 -3.30 -9.44
N THR A 154 -4.82 -3.86 -8.29
CA THR A 154 -5.31 -5.24 -8.20
C THR A 154 -6.64 -5.44 -8.93
N ASN A 155 -7.66 -4.68 -8.56
CA ASN A 155 -8.97 -4.67 -9.19
C ASN A 155 -9.76 -3.40 -8.86
N ILE A 156 -10.90 -3.23 -9.53
CA ILE A 156 -11.86 -2.16 -9.27
C ILE A 156 -13.21 -2.77 -8.92
N GLY A 157 -13.74 -2.39 -7.78
CA GLY A 157 -15.08 -2.70 -7.30
C GLY A 157 -15.71 -1.49 -6.63
N PHE A 158 -16.98 -1.58 -6.28
CA PHE A 158 -17.66 -0.55 -5.49
C PHE A 158 -17.17 -0.60 -4.05
N ASP A 159 -16.56 0.50 -3.60
CA ASP A 159 -16.09 0.70 -2.24
C ASP A 159 -15.87 2.20 -2.01
N HIS A 160 -16.10 2.66 -0.77
CA HIS A 160 -15.93 4.07 -0.39
C HIS A 160 -16.58 5.06 -1.37
N MET A 161 -17.77 4.73 -1.92
CA MET A 161 -18.44 5.48 -2.99
C MET A 161 -18.66 6.95 -2.66
N GLN A 162 -18.89 7.28 -1.39
CA GLN A 162 -19.04 8.65 -0.90
C GLN A 162 -17.79 9.53 -1.12
N TYR A 163 -16.59 8.92 -1.30
CA TYR A 163 -15.31 9.63 -1.50
C TYR A 163 -14.74 9.42 -2.89
N LEU A 164 -14.89 8.21 -3.46
CA LEU A 164 -14.26 7.82 -4.71
C LEU A 164 -15.20 7.95 -5.92
N GLY A 165 -16.48 8.21 -5.66
CA GLY A 165 -17.51 8.32 -6.68
C GLY A 165 -18.40 7.08 -6.80
N ASP A 166 -19.50 7.24 -7.48
CA ASP A 166 -20.65 6.33 -7.58
C ASP A 166 -20.60 5.37 -8.79
N THR A 167 -19.50 5.40 -9.54
CA THR A 167 -19.31 4.53 -10.71
C THR A 167 -17.89 3.91 -10.73
N LEU A 168 -17.79 2.69 -11.26
CA LEU A 168 -16.49 2.02 -11.41
C LEU A 168 -15.45 2.85 -12.17
N PRO A 169 -15.77 3.58 -13.26
CA PRO A 169 -14.82 4.46 -13.92
C PRO A 169 -14.33 5.62 -13.04
N LYS A 170 -15.17 6.21 -12.17
CA LYS A 170 -14.76 7.25 -11.22
C LYS A 170 -13.78 6.68 -10.21
N ILE A 171 -14.12 5.54 -9.60
CA ILE A 171 -13.25 4.83 -8.66
C ILE A 171 -11.92 4.45 -9.33
N ALA A 172 -11.96 3.96 -10.57
CA ALA A 172 -10.77 3.64 -11.35
C ALA A 172 -9.88 4.88 -11.59
N LYS A 173 -10.49 6.06 -11.83
CA LYS A 173 -9.75 7.31 -12.01
C LYS A 173 -9.01 7.75 -10.75
N GLU A 174 -9.61 7.60 -9.57
CA GLU A 174 -8.94 7.88 -8.30
C GLU A 174 -7.76 6.91 -8.06
N LYS A 175 -7.96 5.60 -8.31
CA LYS A 175 -6.88 4.61 -8.17
C LYS A 175 -5.79 4.79 -9.23
N ALA A 176 -6.13 5.18 -10.46
CA ALA A 176 -5.16 5.51 -11.50
C ALA A 176 -4.28 6.73 -11.16
N GLY A 177 -4.60 7.47 -10.10
CA GLY A 177 -3.77 8.56 -9.57
C GLY A 177 -2.37 8.13 -9.12
N ILE A 178 -2.16 6.85 -8.80
CA ILE A 178 -0.83 6.33 -8.45
C ILE A 178 0.08 6.10 -9.67
N ILE A 179 -0.47 6.08 -10.89
CA ILE A 179 0.31 5.87 -12.12
C ILE A 179 1.09 7.14 -12.42
N LYS A 180 2.41 7.05 -12.34
CA LYS A 180 3.37 8.14 -12.51
C LYS A 180 3.99 8.13 -13.92
N GLU A 181 4.60 9.23 -14.29
CA GLU A 181 5.25 9.39 -15.59
C GLU A 181 6.39 8.37 -15.78
N GLY A 182 6.34 7.64 -16.89
CA GLY A 182 7.34 6.63 -17.25
C GLY A 182 7.34 5.35 -16.40
N VAL A 183 6.56 5.30 -15.31
CA VAL A 183 6.56 4.17 -14.38
C VAL A 183 5.65 3.05 -14.87
N PRO A 184 6.14 1.81 -15.01
CA PRO A 184 5.30 0.69 -15.40
C PRO A 184 4.18 0.44 -14.38
N VAL A 185 2.99 0.04 -14.90
CA VAL A 185 1.86 -0.33 -14.06
C VAL A 185 1.28 -1.67 -14.48
N VAL A 186 1.13 -2.56 -13.49
CA VAL A 186 0.42 -3.84 -13.66
C VAL A 186 -1.03 -3.68 -13.19
N ILE A 187 -1.96 -3.99 -14.07
CA ILE A 187 -3.39 -4.00 -13.78
C ILE A 187 -3.86 -5.44 -13.66
N GLY A 188 -4.31 -5.85 -12.49
CA GLY A 188 -4.76 -7.22 -12.23
C GLY A 188 -6.02 -7.57 -13.03
N ARG A 189 -7.13 -6.93 -12.71
CA ARG A 189 -8.42 -7.19 -13.40
C ARG A 189 -9.11 -5.90 -13.80
N ALA A 190 -9.30 -5.69 -15.10
CA ALA A 190 -10.05 -4.57 -15.64
C ALA A 190 -10.73 -4.92 -16.98
N LYS A 191 -12.01 -4.51 -17.14
CA LYS A 191 -12.79 -4.71 -18.36
C LYS A 191 -13.52 -3.40 -18.76
N GLY A 192 -13.92 -3.29 -20.05
CA GLY A 192 -14.77 -2.22 -20.54
C GLY A 192 -14.25 -0.80 -20.23
N HIS A 193 -15.11 0.03 -19.67
CA HIS A 193 -14.79 1.43 -19.35
C HIS A 193 -13.66 1.56 -18.31
N VAL A 194 -13.55 0.64 -17.34
CA VAL A 194 -12.48 0.62 -16.35
C VAL A 194 -11.12 0.42 -17.02
N LYS A 195 -11.02 -0.55 -17.95
CA LYS A 195 -9.79 -0.78 -18.73
C LYS A 195 -9.39 0.48 -19.52
N ARG A 196 -10.39 1.15 -20.13
CA ARG A 196 -10.16 2.39 -20.89
C ARG A 196 -9.56 3.50 -20.04
N VAL A 197 -9.99 3.65 -18.76
CA VAL A 197 -9.43 4.65 -17.83
C VAL A 197 -7.92 4.44 -17.66
N PHE A 198 -7.48 3.21 -17.39
CA PHE A 198 -6.05 2.91 -17.20
C PHE A 198 -5.24 3.07 -18.48
N THR A 199 -5.79 2.64 -19.63
CA THR A 199 -5.13 2.82 -20.93
C THR A 199 -4.92 4.30 -21.25
N ILE A 200 -5.95 5.15 -21.02
CA ILE A 200 -5.84 6.60 -21.26
C ILE A 200 -4.83 7.22 -20.30
N LYS A 201 -4.89 6.87 -19.00
CA LYS A 201 -3.96 7.40 -18.01
C LYS A 201 -2.51 7.01 -18.35
N GLY A 202 -2.26 5.73 -18.67
CA GLY A 202 -0.93 5.26 -19.05
C GLY A 202 -0.38 6.01 -20.26
N LYS A 203 -1.18 6.17 -21.32
CA LYS A 203 -0.77 6.97 -22.48
C LYS A 203 -0.46 8.43 -22.11
N LYS A 204 -1.29 9.05 -21.25
CA LYS A 204 -1.11 10.46 -20.86
C LYS A 204 0.20 10.70 -20.12
N VAL A 205 0.67 9.75 -19.31
CA VAL A 205 1.89 9.87 -18.51
C VAL A 205 3.02 8.97 -19.03
N ASN A 206 2.92 8.50 -20.27
CA ASN A 206 3.92 7.64 -20.92
C ASN A 206 4.33 6.41 -20.08
N ALA A 207 3.37 5.85 -19.31
CA ALA A 207 3.58 4.69 -18.46
C ALA A 207 3.24 3.40 -19.21
N PRO A 208 4.13 2.40 -19.24
CA PRO A 208 3.82 1.07 -19.75
C PRO A 208 2.68 0.42 -18.94
N VAL A 209 1.56 0.08 -19.59
CA VAL A 209 0.41 -0.56 -18.94
C VAL A 209 0.37 -2.04 -19.29
N ILE A 210 0.52 -2.88 -18.29
CA ILE A 210 0.53 -4.33 -18.41
C ILE A 210 -0.75 -4.88 -17.76
N TYR A 211 -1.54 -5.64 -18.49
CA TYR A 211 -2.72 -6.30 -17.96
C TYR A 211 -2.36 -7.76 -17.60
N ALA A 212 -2.40 -8.10 -16.31
CA ALA A 212 -2.03 -9.43 -15.84
C ALA A 212 -2.82 -10.55 -16.54
N GLN A 213 -4.11 -10.30 -16.84
CA GLN A 213 -4.95 -11.24 -17.59
C GLN A 213 -4.47 -11.55 -19.02
N SER A 214 -3.63 -10.71 -19.62
CA SER A 214 -3.08 -10.94 -20.96
C SER A 214 -1.75 -11.72 -20.95
N ILE A 215 -1.08 -11.77 -19.78
CA ILE A 215 0.18 -12.49 -19.62
C ILE A 215 -0.10 -13.96 -19.25
N ALA A 216 -1.10 -14.18 -18.41
CA ALA A 216 -1.50 -15.50 -17.98
C ALA A 216 -3.02 -15.63 -18.16
N PRO A 217 -3.49 -16.23 -19.25
CA PRO A 217 -4.93 -16.46 -19.50
C PRO A 217 -5.45 -17.62 -18.64
N TYR A 218 -5.17 -17.63 -17.35
CA TYR A 218 -5.65 -18.66 -16.45
C TYR A 218 -7.08 -18.35 -16.01
N ASN A 219 -7.98 -19.30 -16.23
CA ASN A 219 -9.22 -19.38 -15.47
C ASN A 219 -8.84 -19.65 -14.00
N CYS A 220 -9.41 -18.87 -13.05
CA CYS A 220 -9.15 -19.05 -11.62
C CYS A 220 -9.40 -20.49 -11.10
N MET A 221 -10.10 -21.31 -11.86
CA MET A 221 -10.37 -22.71 -11.55
C MET A 221 -9.16 -23.63 -11.83
N ASP A 222 -8.28 -23.27 -12.77
CA ASP A 222 -7.10 -24.10 -13.11
C ASP A 222 -5.94 -23.89 -12.11
N TRP A 223 -6.00 -22.86 -11.28
CA TRP A 223 -5.02 -22.59 -10.22
C TRP A 223 -5.17 -23.50 -9.00
N LEU A 224 -6.26 -24.25 -8.92
CA LEU A 224 -6.55 -25.18 -7.83
C LEU A 224 -6.18 -26.62 -8.17
N SER A 225 -5.27 -26.87 -9.11
CA SER A 225 -4.63 -28.18 -9.19
C SER A 225 -3.83 -28.37 -7.87
N TYR A 226 -4.05 -29.49 -7.24
CA TYR A 226 -3.61 -29.82 -5.87
C TYR A 226 -2.10 -29.56 -5.59
N SER A 227 -1.23 -29.67 -6.59
CA SER A 227 0.21 -29.40 -6.46
C SER A 227 0.54 -27.90 -6.36
N GLN A 228 -0.19 -27.05 -7.08
CA GLN A 228 0.05 -25.60 -7.08
C GLN A 228 -0.56 -24.89 -5.87
N SER A 229 -1.64 -25.45 -5.30
CA SER A 229 -2.18 -24.95 -4.04
C SER A 229 -1.24 -25.19 -2.85
N GLN A 230 -0.41 -26.21 -2.89
CA GLN A 230 0.62 -26.47 -1.87
C GLN A 230 1.76 -25.45 -1.95
N GLU A 231 2.21 -25.05 -3.14
CA GLU A 231 3.20 -23.99 -3.31
C GLU A 231 2.64 -22.63 -2.90
N LEU A 232 1.40 -22.31 -3.27
CA LEU A 232 0.74 -21.06 -2.86
C LEU A 232 0.52 -20.99 -1.34
N LEU A 233 0.12 -22.11 -0.72
CA LEU A 233 -0.01 -22.23 0.73
C LEU A 233 1.34 -22.11 1.43
N SER A 234 2.43 -22.61 0.83
CA SER A 234 3.78 -22.43 1.38
C SER A 234 4.22 -20.96 1.32
N LEU A 235 3.89 -20.24 0.26
CA LEU A 235 4.14 -18.80 0.14
C LEU A 235 3.32 -17.98 1.15
N ILE A 236 2.06 -18.36 1.39
CA ILE A 236 1.22 -17.74 2.42
C ILE A 236 1.78 -18.02 3.83
N HIS A 237 2.29 -19.22 4.07
CA HIS A 237 2.93 -19.58 5.34
C HIS A 237 4.25 -18.84 5.56
N ILE A 238 4.98 -18.50 4.51
CA ILE A 238 6.19 -17.69 4.57
C ILE A 238 5.83 -16.22 4.90
N SER A 239 4.70 -15.72 4.38
CA SER A 239 4.24 -14.35 4.63
C SER A 239 3.53 -14.15 5.98
N GLU A 240 3.14 -15.24 6.67
CA GLU A 240 2.51 -15.20 8.01
C GLU A 240 3.25 -16.14 9.00
N PRO A 241 4.50 -15.85 9.38
CA PRO A 241 5.26 -16.73 10.29
C PRO A 241 4.71 -16.79 11.71
N THR A 242 3.70 -16.00 12.05
CA THR A 242 3.19 -15.83 13.43
C THR A 242 1.83 -16.47 13.70
N ARG A 243 1.19 -17.18 12.75
CA ARG A 243 0.00 -17.95 13.11
C ARG A 243 0.40 -19.18 13.93
N PRO A 244 -0.05 -19.29 15.21
CA PRO A 244 0.15 -20.52 15.98
C PRO A 244 -0.47 -21.67 15.19
N ARG A 245 0.26 -22.76 15.00
CA ARG A 245 -0.33 -24.01 14.53
C ARG A 245 -1.40 -24.41 15.56
N LEU A 246 -2.65 -24.34 15.17
CA LEU A 246 -3.70 -25.03 15.90
C LEU A 246 -3.38 -26.52 15.77
N ILE A 247 -2.78 -27.06 16.84
CA ILE A 247 -2.60 -28.50 17.01
C ILE A 247 -4.01 -29.05 17.32
N SER A 248 -4.57 -29.77 16.38
CA SER A 248 -5.74 -30.63 16.61
C SER A 248 -5.35 -31.83 17.44
#